data_abced155e15a607ce452d8ec595e86cf
#
_entry.id   abced155e15a607ce452d8ec595e86cf
#
_cell.length_a   1.000
_cell.length_b   1.000
_cell.length_c   1.000
_cell.angle_alpha   90.00
_cell.angle_beta   90.00
_cell.angle_gamma   90.00
#
_symmetry.space_group_name_H-M   'P 1'
#
loop_
_entity.id
_entity.type
_entity.pdbx_description
1 polymer ?
#
loop_
_entity_poly.entity_id
_entity_poly.type
_entity_poly.pdbx_seq_one_letter_code
_entity_poly.pdbx_strand_id
1 'polypeptide(L)'
;MDRRKFLKNSLLAAGVLAGSTIFKQSVFSNTSDTENKKMKILVLTGSPRKNGNSNILADNFIKGATEKGHKVFRFDSAFKDVHPCIGCNKCGMDGPCVFNDDFNFVREHIVDADLVVFVTPMYYFGISAQLKAVIDRFYAINGKIHVPKKAALFMTYANNSSHDEQPIRTHYDVLLDYLGWKDKGRFIVPGVWTAASINRTDYPKKVYEFGKSL
;
A
#
# COMPACT_ATOMS: atom_id res chain seq x y z
N MET A 1 29.66 -9.31 34.75
CA MET A 1 30.61 -9.53 33.65
C MET A 1 31.12 -8.18 33.18
N ASP A 2 32.39 -7.92 33.42
CA ASP A 2 32.99 -6.58 33.37
C ASP A 2 33.35 -6.18 31.94
N ARG A 3 32.75 -5.07 31.44
CA ARG A 3 32.90 -4.53 30.09
C ARG A 3 34.33 -4.02 29.77
N ARG A 4 35.26 -4.03 30.74
CA ARG A 4 36.64 -3.51 30.60
C ARG A 4 37.68 -4.53 30.11
N LYS A 5 37.34 -5.82 29.98
CA LYS A 5 38.28 -6.88 29.54
C LYS A 5 38.27 -7.16 28.03
N PHE A 6 37.39 -6.56 27.25
CA PHE A 6 37.29 -6.84 25.80
C PHE A 6 38.18 -5.96 24.91
N LEU A 7 38.81 -4.91 25.46
CA LEU A 7 39.55 -3.91 24.68
C LEU A 7 41.09 -4.04 24.76
N LYS A 8 41.64 -5.13 25.30
CA LYS A 8 43.13 -5.26 25.50
C LYS A 8 43.85 -6.28 24.60
N ASN A 9 43.17 -6.97 23.67
CA ASN A 9 43.83 -8.03 22.87
C ASN A 9 43.87 -7.77 21.36
N SER A 10 43.95 -6.53 20.90
CA SER A 10 44.04 -6.20 19.47
C SER A 10 45.20 -5.24 19.18
N LEU A 11 46.39 -5.56 19.64
CA LEU A 11 47.63 -4.87 19.23
C LEU A 11 48.80 -5.84 19.36
N LEU A 12 49.22 -6.40 18.22
CA LEU A 12 50.57 -6.82 17.88
C LEU A 12 50.58 -7.85 16.76
N ALA A 13 50.79 -7.39 15.53
CA ALA A 13 51.65 -8.04 14.55
C ALA A 13 51.78 -7.14 13.32
N ALA A 14 52.75 -6.25 13.35
CA ALA A 14 53.32 -5.66 12.14
C ALA A 14 54.40 -6.61 11.60
N GLY A 15 54.28 -7.01 10.35
CA GLY A 15 55.26 -7.80 9.61
C GLY A 15 55.24 -7.41 8.15
N VAL A 16 56.26 -6.66 7.75
CA VAL A 16 56.56 -6.21 6.40
C VAL A 16 56.94 -7.41 5.52
N LEU A 17 56.34 -7.55 4.34
CA LEU A 17 56.98 -8.15 3.15
C LEU A 17 56.40 -7.47 1.89
N ALA A 18 57.30 -6.78 1.19
CA ALA A 18 57.09 -6.23 -0.13
C ALA A 18 56.97 -7.37 -1.17
N GLY A 19 55.90 -7.39 -1.90
CA GLY A 19 55.68 -8.24 -3.06
C GLY A 19 54.73 -7.59 -4.01
N SER A 20 55.26 -6.96 -5.06
CA SER A 20 54.50 -6.32 -6.16
C SER A 20 53.76 -7.39 -6.95
N THR A 21 52.47 -7.53 -6.71
CA THR A 21 51.55 -8.19 -7.63
C THR A 21 50.50 -7.19 -8.06
N ILE A 22 50.52 -6.92 -9.36
CA ILE A 22 49.54 -6.10 -10.06
C ILE A 22 48.17 -6.79 -9.90
N PHE A 23 47.39 -6.38 -8.93
CA PHE A 23 45.96 -6.74 -8.86
C PHE A 23 45.23 -5.94 -9.93
N LYS A 24 44.90 -6.61 -11.02
CA LYS A 24 43.81 -6.12 -11.93
C LYS A 24 42.55 -6.00 -11.08
N GLN A 25 42.24 -4.78 -10.70
CA GLN A 25 40.99 -4.40 -10.11
C GLN A 25 39.92 -4.59 -11.22
N SER A 26 39.30 -5.76 -11.26
CA SER A 26 38.06 -5.96 -11.98
C SER A 26 37.02 -5.07 -11.28
N VAL A 27 36.77 -3.93 -11.88
CA VAL A 27 35.61 -3.08 -11.56
C VAL A 27 34.39 -3.92 -11.91
N PHE A 28 33.88 -4.66 -10.94
CA PHE A 28 32.50 -5.13 -11.00
C PHE A 28 31.64 -3.87 -10.93
N SER A 29 31.31 -3.34 -12.10
CA SER A 29 30.14 -2.45 -12.24
C SER A 29 28.94 -3.33 -11.89
N ASN A 30 28.54 -3.31 -10.62
CA ASN A 30 27.17 -3.65 -10.26
C ASN A 30 26.25 -2.63 -10.93
N THR A 31 25.99 -2.80 -12.22
CA THR A 31 24.74 -2.36 -12.79
C THR A 31 23.68 -3.18 -12.06
N SER A 32 23.10 -2.58 -11.04
CA SER A 32 21.83 -3.04 -10.49
C SER A 32 20.82 -2.91 -11.63
N ASP A 33 20.70 -3.95 -12.43
CA ASP A 33 19.50 -4.25 -13.19
C ASP A 33 18.40 -4.40 -12.12
N THR A 34 17.79 -3.28 -11.73
CA THR A 34 16.46 -3.30 -11.17
C THR A 34 15.56 -3.74 -12.32
N GLU A 35 15.58 -5.05 -12.60
CA GLU A 35 14.54 -5.68 -13.39
C GLU A 35 13.23 -5.14 -12.85
N ASN A 36 12.50 -4.48 -13.74
CA ASN A 36 11.25 -3.80 -13.49
C ASN A 36 10.20 -4.88 -13.17
N LYS A 37 10.28 -5.43 -11.95
CA LYS A 37 9.49 -6.57 -11.49
C LYS A 37 8.01 -6.20 -11.62
N LYS A 38 7.31 -6.86 -12.52
CA LYS A 38 5.87 -6.68 -12.69
C LYS A 38 5.15 -7.05 -11.39
N MET A 39 4.43 -6.09 -10.82
CA MET A 39 3.68 -6.27 -9.59
C MET A 39 2.23 -6.70 -9.85
N LYS A 40 1.67 -7.43 -8.89
CA LYS A 40 0.23 -7.60 -8.72
C LYS A 40 -0.28 -6.49 -7.79
N ILE A 41 -1.20 -5.69 -8.26
CA ILE A 41 -1.74 -4.53 -7.54
C ILE A 41 -3.23 -4.73 -7.32
N LEU A 42 -3.69 -4.61 -6.08
CA LEU A 42 -5.11 -4.60 -5.75
C LEU A 42 -5.54 -3.18 -5.39
N VAL A 43 -6.49 -2.64 -6.13
CA VAL A 43 -7.09 -1.31 -5.89
C VAL A 43 -8.47 -1.51 -5.28
N LEU A 44 -8.65 -1.06 -4.03
CA LEU A 44 -9.90 -1.11 -3.28
C LEU A 44 -10.53 0.28 -3.28
N THR A 45 -11.66 0.47 -3.97
CA THR A 45 -12.33 1.77 -4.00
C THR A 45 -13.60 1.76 -3.14
N GLY A 46 -13.85 2.87 -2.43
CA GLY A 46 -15.00 3.02 -1.54
C GLY A 46 -16.02 4.06 -1.99
N SER A 47 -15.84 4.68 -3.16
CA SER A 47 -16.76 5.72 -3.62
C SER A 47 -18.03 5.14 -4.23
N PRO A 48 -19.25 5.56 -3.76
CA PRO A 48 -20.52 5.17 -4.38
C PRO A 48 -20.83 5.97 -5.67
N ARG A 49 -20.02 6.95 -6.02
CA ARG A 49 -20.18 7.74 -7.24
C ARG A 49 -19.23 7.21 -8.32
N LYS A 50 -19.75 6.63 -9.40
CA LYS A 50 -18.95 6.08 -10.50
C LYS A 50 -17.90 7.08 -11.02
N ASN A 51 -18.32 8.34 -11.25
CA ASN A 51 -17.44 9.43 -11.69
C ASN A 51 -17.03 10.35 -10.51
N GLY A 52 -16.92 9.78 -9.30
CA GLY A 52 -16.48 10.49 -8.11
C GLY A 52 -15.00 10.83 -8.14
N ASN A 53 -14.61 11.87 -7.42
CA ASN A 53 -13.23 12.37 -7.38
C ASN A 53 -12.21 11.29 -7.04
N SER A 54 -12.48 10.45 -6.04
CA SER A 54 -11.60 9.35 -5.66
C SER A 54 -11.52 8.25 -6.74
N ASN A 55 -12.63 7.94 -7.44
CA ASN A 55 -12.59 6.98 -8.56
C ASN A 55 -11.75 7.50 -9.73
N ILE A 56 -11.77 8.82 -10.01
CA ILE A 56 -10.91 9.44 -11.03
C ILE A 56 -9.42 9.26 -10.67
N LEU A 57 -9.06 9.35 -9.38
CA LEU A 57 -7.69 9.02 -8.94
C LEU A 57 -7.36 7.55 -9.21
N ALA A 58 -8.27 6.63 -8.85
CA ALA A 58 -8.08 5.21 -9.11
C ALA A 58 -7.88 4.93 -10.61
N ASP A 59 -8.72 5.50 -11.48
CA ASP A 59 -8.65 5.32 -12.93
C ASP A 59 -7.29 5.77 -13.50
N ASN A 60 -6.81 6.95 -13.10
CA ASN A 60 -5.53 7.49 -13.56
C ASN A 60 -4.34 6.65 -13.05
N PHE A 61 -4.37 6.24 -11.79
CA PHE A 61 -3.35 5.34 -11.24
C PHE A 61 -3.30 4.00 -11.98
N ILE A 62 -4.47 3.38 -12.18
CA ILE A 62 -4.59 2.08 -12.89
C ILE A 62 -4.04 2.22 -14.31
N LYS A 63 -4.36 3.31 -15.01
CA LYS A 63 -3.81 3.59 -16.33
C LYS A 63 -2.28 3.60 -16.30
N GLY A 64 -1.67 4.39 -15.42
CA GLY A 64 -0.21 4.49 -15.30
C GLY A 64 0.45 3.15 -14.95
N ALA A 65 -0.10 2.44 -13.97
CA ALA A 65 0.42 1.14 -13.54
C ALA A 65 0.30 0.07 -14.64
N THR A 66 -0.80 0.06 -15.40
CA THR A 66 -1.02 -0.89 -16.49
C THR A 66 -0.08 -0.60 -17.67
N GLU A 67 0.14 0.67 -18.03
CA GLU A 67 1.10 1.07 -19.06
C GLU A 67 2.53 0.65 -18.70
N LYS A 68 2.87 0.60 -17.41
CA LYS A 68 4.15 0.07 -16.91
C LYS A 68 4.22 -1.47 -16.97
N GLY A 69 3.10 -2.13 -17.24
CA GLY A 69 3.01 -3.59 -17.37
C GLY A 69 2.66 -4.31 -16.06
N HIS A 70 2.22 -3.61 -15.02
CA HIS A 70 1.73 -4.23 -13.80
C HIS A 70 0.36 -4.88 -14.02
N LYS A 71 0.08 -5.96 -13.25
CA LYS A 71 -1.24 -6.59 -13.26
C LYS A 71 -2.11 -5.95 -12.19
N VAL A 72 -3.14 -5.22 -12.60
CA VAL A 72 -4.00 -4.48 -11.69
C VAL A 72 -5.37 -5.15 -11.60
N PHE A 73 -5.83 -5.38 -10.36
CA PHE A 73 -7.17 -5.82 -10.02
C PHE A 73 -7.88 -4.69 -9.29
N ARG A 74 -9.11 -4.39 -9.70
CA ARG A 74 -9.93 -3.35 -9.08
C ARG A 74 -11.16 -3.94 -8.42
N PHE A 75 -11.45 -3.50 -7.21
CA PHE A 75 -12.65 -3.84 -6.47
C PHE A 75 -13.37 -2.57 -6.01
N ASP A 76 -14.55 -2.35 -6.57
CA ASP A 76 -15.37 -1.18 -6.27
C ASP A 76 -16.38 -1.52 -5.17
N SER A 77 -15.98 -1.40 -3.91
CA SER A 77 -16.73 -1.85 -2.73
C SER A 77 -18.17 -1.34 -2.66
N ALA A 78 -18.42 -0.15 -3.20
CA ALA A 78 -19.75 0.46 -3.17
C ALA A 78 -20.76 -0.18 -4.16
N PHE A 79 -20.28 -1.02 -5.08
CA PHE A 79 -21.10 -1.69 -6.10
C PHE A 79 -21.05 -3.20 -5.97
N LYS A 80 -20.59 -3.68 -4.81
CA LYS A 80 -20.39 -5.08 -4.48
C LYS A 80 -21.15 -5.46 -3.22
N ASP A 81 -21.63 -6.68 -3.19
CA ASP A 81 -22.25 -7.23 -1.99
C ASP A 81 -21.16 -7.68 -1.03
N VAL A 82 -20.89 -6.87 0.01
CA VAL A 82 -19.94 -7.20 1.07
C VAL A 82 -20.58 -6.94 2.41
N HIS A 83 -20.97 -7.99 3.10
CA HIS A 83 -21.44 -7.88 4.47
C HIS A 83 -20.32 -7.43 5.41
N PRO A 84 -20.55 -6.47 6.31
CA PRO A 84 -19.58 -6.11 7.34
C PRO A 84 -19.27 -7.30 8.26
N CYS A 85 -18.08 -7.31 8.83
CA CYS A 85 -17.73 -8.34 9.82
C CYS A 85 -18.62 -8.26 11.06
N ILE A 86 -19.22 -9.38 11.45
CA ILE A 86 -20.08 -9.48 12.65
C ILE A 86 -19.34 -10.04 13.88
N GLY A 87 -18.03 -10.21 13.81
CA GLY A 87 -17.22 -10.66 14.94
C GLY A 87 -17.52 -12.08 15.44
N CYS A 88 -18.13 -12.92 14.62
CA CYS A 88 -18.56 -14.28 15.02
C CYS A 88 -17.41 -15.28 15.22
N ASN A 89 -16.20 -14.91 14.86
CA ASN A 89 -14.95 -15.70 14.97
C ASN A 89 -14.96 -17.09 14.27
N LYS A 90 -15.95 -17.39 13.46
CA LYS A 90 -16.05 -18.69 12.74
C LYS A 90 -14.88 -18.93 11.78
N CYS A 91 -14.29 -17.85 11.24
CA CYS A 91 -13.14 -17.95 10.36
C CYS A 91 -11.81 -18.24 11.10
N GLY A 92 -11.75 -18.07 12.42
CA GLY A 92 -10.53 -18.29 13.20
C GLY A 92 -9.32 -17.49 12.65
N MET A 93 -9.56 -16.30 12.08
CA MET A 93 -8.60 -15.36 11.45
C MET A 93 -8.02 -15.80 10.09
N ASP A 94 -8.15 -17.04 9.66
CA ASP A 94 -7.59 -17.54 8.38
C ASP A 94 -8.48 -18.52 7.62
N GLY A 95 -9.62 -18.85 8.18
CA GLY A 95 -10.58 -19.78 7.59
C GLY A 95 -11.62 -19.13 6.68
N PRO A 96 -12.56 -19.91 6.16
CA PRO A 96 -13.67 -19.37 5.39
C PRO A 96 -14.57 -18.50 6.29
N CYS A 97 -15.04 -17.38 5.75
CA CYS A 97 -16.03 -16.57 6.42
C CYS A 97 -17.42 -17.23 6.33
N VAL A 98 -18.31 -16.89 7.27
CA VAL A 98 -19.72 -17.33 7.22
C VAL A 98 -20.46 -16.68 6.04
N PHE A 99 -20.02 -15.51 5.59
CA PHE A 99 -20.57 -14.84 4.42
C PHE A 99 -19.84 -15.31 3.15
N ASN A 100 -20.61 -15.84 2.22
CA ASN A 100 -20.15 -16.17 0.87
C ASN A 100 -20.63 -15.05 -0.06
N ASP A 101 -19.86 -14.00 -0.15
CA ASP A 101 -20.18 -12.76 -0.84
C ASP A 101 -19.00 -12.25 -1.70
N ASP A 102 -19.12 -11.06 -2.29
CA ASP A 102 -18.11 -10.49 -3.19
C ASP A 102 -16.75 -10.25 -2.50
N PHE A 103 -16.64 -10.35 -1.17
CA PHE A 103 -15.35 -10.32 -0.48
C PHE A 103 -14.41 -11.45 -0.91
N ASN A 104 -14.93 -12.55 -1.46
CA ASN A 104 -14.11 -13.63 -1.99
C ASN A 104 -13.14 -13.16 -3.07
N PHE A 105 -13.56 -12.21 -3.92
CA PHE A 105 -12.65 -11.58 -4.88
C PHE A 105 -11.47 -10.88 -4.19
N VAL A 106 -11.74 -10.12 -3.13
CA VAL A 106 -10.67 -9.46 -2.35
C VAL A 106 -9.75 -10.49 -1.70
N ARG A 107 -10.32 -11.53 -1.10
CA ARG A 107 -9.58 -12.64 -0.49
C ARG A 107 -8.58 -13.29 -1.45
N GLU A 108 -9.00 -13.57 -2.68
CA GLU A 108 -8.16 -14.22 -3.69
C GLU A 108 -6.99 -13.31 -4.14
N HIS A 109 -7.25 -12.02 -4.29
CA HIS A 109 -6.28 -11.11 -4.90
C HIS A 109 -5.34 -10.44 -3.90
N ILE A 110 -5.79 -10.20 -2.65
CA ILE A 110 -5.00 -9.48 -1.66
C ILE A 110 -3.82 -10.32 -1.12
N VAL A 111 -3.99 -11.64 -1.05
CA VAL A 111 -2.93 -12.54 -0.54
C VAL A 111 -1.68 -12.44 -1.41
N ASP A 112 -1.87 -12.42 -2.72
CA ASP A 112 -0.80 -12.37 -3.71
C ASP A 112 -0.40 -10.95 -4.13
N ALA A 113 -1.11 -9.92 -3.65
CA ALA A 113 -0.80 -8.54 -4.03
C ALA A 113 0.56 -8.09 -3.48
N ASP A 114 1.37 -7.47 -4.33
CA ASP A 114 2.59 -6.76 -3.94
C ASP A 114 2.27 -5.35 -3.39
N LEU A 115 1.18 -4.73 -3.89
CA LEU A 115 0.70 -3.41 -3.50
C LEU A 115 -0.82 -3.42 -3.36
N VAL A 116 -1.30 -2.87 -2.24
CA VAL A 116 -2.73 -2.61 -2.01
C VAL A 116 -2.97 -1.10 -1.98
N VAL A 117 -3.86 -0.61 -2.82
CA VAL A 117 -4.20 0.82 -2.91
C VAL A 117 -5.59 1.04 -2.35
N PHE A 118 -5.68 1.78 -1.26
CA PHE A 118 -6.94 2.20 -0.64
C PHE A 118 -7.38 3.52 -1.24
N VAL A 119 -8.56 3.54 -1.85
CA VAL A 119 -9.11 4.73 -2.51
C VAL A 119 -10.46 5.07 -1.90
N THR A 120 -10.57 6.22 -1.24
CA THR A 120 -11.79 6.56 -0.49
C THR A 120 -12.14 8.05 -0.59
N PRO A 121 -13.43 8.41 -0.70
CA PRO A 121 -13.86 9.72 -0.24
C PRO A 121 -13.84 9.75 1.29
N MET A 122 -13.66 10.93 1.88
CA MET A 122 -13.91 11.13 3.30
C MET A 122 -15.39 11.34 3.54
N TYR A 123 -15.98 10.55 4.41
CA TYR A 123 -17.33 10.74 4.93
C TYR A 123 -17.28 10.81 6.45
N TYR A 124 -17.76 11.94 7.01
CA TYR A 124 -17.71 12.19 8.46
C TYR A 124 -16.34 11.84 9.06
N PHE A 125 -15.28 12.41 8.46
CA PHE A 125 -13.89 12.31 8.90
C PHE A 125 -13.30 10.89 8.91
N GLY A 126 -14.01 9.94 8.29
CA GLY A 126 -13.59 8.55 8.17
C GLY A 126 -13.54 8.08 6.70
N ILE A 127 -12.99 6.91 6.50
CA ILE A 127 -13.11 6.19 5.22
C ILE A 127 -14.58 5.83 4.98
N SER A 128 -14.99 5.68 3.72
CA SER A 128 -16.36 5.30 3.42
C SER A 128 -16.75 3.96 4.08
N ALA A 129 -18.00 3.83 4.51
CA ALA A 129 -18.50 2.61 5.15
C ALA A 129 -18.33 1.38 4.25
N GLN A 130 -18.48 1.54 2.94
CA GLN A 130 -18.31 0.47 1.95
C GLN A 130 -16.89 -0.08 1.94
N LEU A 131 -15.88 0.79 1.97
CA LEU A 131 -14.48 0.36 2.05
C LEU A 131 -14.16 -0.20 3.44
N LYS A 132 -14.72 0.39 4.49
CA LYS A 132 -14.54 -0.11 5.86
C LYS A 132 -15.08 -1.53 6.03
N ALA A 133 -16.23 -1.85 5.44
CA ALA A 133 -16.78 -3.20 5.46
C ALA A 133 -15.80 -4.23 4.86
N VAL A 134 -15.10 -3.88 3.78
CA VAL A 134 -14.05 -4.71 3.18
C VAL A 134 -12.85 -4.87 4.14
N ILE A 135 -12.39 -3.77 4.73
CA ILE A 135 -11.23 -3.80 5.65
C ILE A 135 -11.55 -4.62 6.90
N ASP A 136 -12.75 -4.52 7.46
CA ASP A 136 -13.13 -5.31 8.64
C ASP A 136 -13.13 -6.82 8.35
N ARG A 137 -13.35 -7.19 7.10
CA ARG A 137 -13.28 -8.59 6.65
C ARG A 137 -11.85 -9.11 6.48
N PHE A 138 -10.82 -8.25 6.56
CA PHE A 138 -9.42 -8.69 6.65
C PHE A 138 -9.19 -9.62 7.84
N TYR A 139 -10.03 -9.53 8.87
CA TYR A 139 -10.02 -10.47 9.98
C TYR A 139 -10.09 -11.94 9.52
N ALA A 140 -10.85 -12.25 8.48
CA ALA A 140 -11.01 -13.62 7.97
C ALA A 140 -9.79 -14.14 7.16
N ILE A 141 -8.78 -13.30 6.95
CA ILE A 141 -7.56 -13.61 6.19
C ILE A 141 -6.32 -13.02 6.86
N ASN A 142 -6.41 -12.71 8.14
CA ASN A 142 -5.41 -11.91 8.86
C ASN A 142 -4.00 -12.50 8.77
N GLY A 143 -3.82 -13.78 9.07
CA GLY A 143 -2.51 -14.43 9.01
C GLY A 143 -1.93 -14.49 7.59
N LYS A 144 -2.80 -14.60 6.56
CA LYS A 144 -2.37 -14.66 5.16
C LYS A 144 -1.90 -13.32 4.62
N ILE A 145 -2.40 -12.22 5.17
CA ILE A 145 -2.03 -10.86 4.74
C ILE A 145 -1.03 -10.18 5.68
N HIS A 146 -0.73 -10.79 6.82
CA HIS A 146 0.27 -10.31 7.79
C HIS A 146 1.69 -10.67 7.33
N VAL A 147 2.00 -10.28 6.11
CA VAL A 147 3.28 -10.49 5.44
C VAL A 147 3.72 -9.17 4.80
N PRO A 148 5.02 -8.93 4.60
CA PRO A 148 5.51 -7.67 4.04
C PRO A 148 4.86 -7.37 2.68
N LYS A 149 4.08 -6.30 2.62
CA LYS A 149 3.44 -5.76 1.42
C LYS A 149 3.67 -4.26 1.33
N LYS A 150 3.34 -3.69 0.18
CA LYS A 150 3.27 -2.24 -0.01
C LYS A 150 1.80 -1.78 0.05
N ALA A 151 1.57 -0.56 0.51
CA ALA A 151 0.26 0.06 0.46
C ALA A 151 0.34 1.52 -0.02
N ALA A 152 -0.76 2.05 -0.54
CA ALA A 152 -0.92 3.47 -0.84
C ALA A 152 -2.34 3.92 -0.48
N LEU A 153 -2.47 5.21 -0.15
CA LEU A 153 -3.74 5.83 0.21
C LEU A 153 -4.07 6.97 -0.76
N PHE A 154 -5.22 6.88 -1.42
CA PHE A 154 -5.80 7.99 -2.20
C PHE A 154 -7.10 8.41 -1.53
N MET A 155 -7.15 9.66 -1.08
CA MET A 155 -8.30 10.20 -0.38
C MET A 155 -8.72 11.53 -0.97
N THR A 156 -10.03 11.75 -1.04
CA THR A 156 -10.61 13.03 -1.47
C THR A 156 -11.61 13.55 -0.44
N TYR A 157 -11.61 14.85 -0.19
CA TYR A 157 -12.56 15.45 0.74
C TYR A 157 -12.91 16.90 0.38
N ALA A 158 -14.03 17.36 0.93
CA ALA A 158 -14.63 18.63 0.57
C ALA A 158 -13.96 19.85 1.22
N ASN A 159 -13.59 19.71 2.50
CA ASN A 159 -12.97 20.78 3.29
C ASN A 159 -11.53 21.03 2.86
N ASN A 160 -10.94 22.12 3.38
CA ASN A 160 -9.54 22.46 3.11
C ASN A 160 -8.65 22.37 4.38
N SER A 161 -9.22 21.93 5.50
CA SER A 161 -8.48 21.81 6.75
C SER A 161 -7.69 20.51 6.81
N SER A 162 -6.39 20.59 7.03
CA SER A 162 -5.53 19.43 7.26
C SER A 162 -5.85 18.70 8.58
N HIS A 163 -6.54 19.37 9.51
CA HIS A 163 -7.03 18.73 10.73
C HIS A 163 -8.06 17.64 10.43
N ASP A 164 -8.90 17.86 9.43
CA ASP A 164 -10.00 16.97 9.08
C ASP A 164 -9.51 15.61 8.57
N GLU A 165 -8.31 15.55 7.99
CA GLU A 165 -7.76 14.31 7.45
C GLU A 165 -7.03 13.43 8.48
N GLN A 166 -6.74 13.96 9.67
CA GLN A 166 -5.97 13.27 10.69
C GLN A 166 -6.56 11.91 11.12
N PRO A 167 -7.88 11.76 11.31
CA PRO A 167 -8.46 10.47 11.69
C PRO A 167 -8.17 9.37 10.65
N ILE A 168 -8.24 9.70 9.35
CA ILE A 168 -7.95 8.71 8.28
C ILE A 168 -6.46 8.43 8.18
N ARG A 169 -5.61 9.44 8.32
CA ARG A 169 -4.14 9.25 8.36
C ARG A 169 -3.76 8.29 9.49
N THR A 170 -4.23 8.57 10.70
CA THR A 170 -3.95 7.71 11.87
C THR A 170 -4.51 6.30 11.68
N HIS A 171 -5.74 6.16 11.17
CA HIS A 171 -6.32 4.85 10.89
C HIS A 171 -5.47 4.07 9.88
N TYR A 172 -5.02 4.72 8.81
CA TYR A 172 -4.16 4.09 7.80
C TYR A 172 -2.80 3.70 8.39
N ASP A 173 -2.17 4.57 9.18
CA ASP A 173 -0.89 4.28 9.83
C ASP A 173 -0.99 3.06 10.75
N VAL A 174 -1.97 3.03 11.64
CA VAL A 174 -2.19 1.91 12.57
C VAL A 174 -2.51 0.61 11.81
N LEU A 175 -3.28 0.69 10.72
CA LEU A 175 -3.57 -0.49 9.90
C LEU A 175 -2.29 -1.06 9.26
N LEU A 176 -1.43 -0.20 8.74
CA LEU A 176 -0.17 -0.62 8.12
C LEU A 176 0.81 -1.19 9.14
N ASP A 177 0.95 -0.52 10.28
CA ASP A 177 1.82 -0.98 11.38
C ASP A 177 1.38 -2.36 11.87
N TYR A 178 0.07 -2.54 12.07
CA TYR A 178 -0.48 -3.84 12.47
C TYR A 178 -0.21 -4.94 11.45
N LEU A 179 -0.37 -4.67 10.15
CA LEU A 179 -0.19 -5.66 9.09
C LEU A 179 1.28 -5.84 8.66
N GLY A 180 2.19 -5.00 9.14
CA GLY A 180 3.60 -5.00 8.71
C GLY A 180 3.79 -4.51 7.27
N TRP A 181 2.88 -3.65 6.76
CA TRP A 181 2.93 -3.14 5.40
C TRP A 181 3.69 -1.82 5.31
N LYS A 182 4.32 -1.57 4.16
CA LYS A 182 5.08 -0.33 3.92
C LYS A 182 4.28 0.66 3.09
N ASP A 183 4.13 1.88 3.59
CA ASP A 183 3.56 2.98 2.82
C ASP A 183 4.44 3.33 1.61
N LYS A 184 3.81 3.44 0.44
CA LYS A 184 4.46 3.83 -0.83
C LYS A 184 4.02 5.19 -1.34
N GLY A 185 2.94 5.74 -0.79
CA GLY A 185 2.48 7.07 -1.15
C GLY A 185 1.08 7.39 -0.68
N ARG A 186 0.86 8.67 -0.40
CA ARG A 186 -0.43 9.22 0.03
C ARG A 186 -0.79 10.39 -0.85
N PHE A 187 -1.93 10.30 -1.49
CA PHE A 187 -2.51 11.35 -2.31
C PHE A 187 -3.81 11.80 -1.68
N ILE A 188 -3.72 12.80 -0.83
CA ILE A 188 -4.83 13.34 -0.05
C ILE A 188 -5.22 14.67 -0.66
N VAL A 189 -6.44 14.77 -1.18
CA VAL A 189 -6.91 15.89 -2.00
C VAL A 189 -8.02 16.64 -1.30
N PRO A 190 -7.72 17.82 -0.74
CA PRO A 190 -8.73 18.71 -0.16
C PRO A 190 -9.54 19.45 -1.21
N GLY A 191 -10.65 20.06 -0.80
CA GLY A 191 -11.39 21.05 -1.58
C GLY A 191 -12.17 20.51 -2.78
N VAL A 192 -12.41 19.19 -2.86
CA VAL A 192 -13.10 18.57 -4.00
C VAL A 192 -14.52 18.13 -3.63
N TRP A 193 -15.44 19.08 -3.59
CA TRP A 193 -16.84 18.87 -3.18
C TRP A 193 -17.69 18.21 -4.27
N THR A 194 -17.67 18.77 -5.49
CA THR A 194 -18.52 18.29 -6.59
C THR A 194 -17.84 17.14 -7.36
N ALA A 195 -18.67 16.31 -8.00
CA ALA A 195 -18.14 15.25 -8.86
C ALA A 195 -17.22 15.84 -9.95
N ALA A 196 -16.15 15.13 -10.25
CA ALA A 196 -15.14 15.48 -11.24
C ALA A 196 -14.40 16.83 -10.99
N SER A 197 -14.62 17.50 -9.86
CA SER A 197 -13.88 18.75 -9.53
C SER A 197 -12.38 18.54 -9.39
N ILE A 198 -11.94 17.33 -9.10
CA ILE A 198 -10.53 16.93 -9.02
C ILE A 198 -9.79 17.14 -10.35
N ASN A 199 -10.49 17.13 -11.49
CA ASN A 199 -9.89 17.36 -12.81
C ASN A 199 -9.32 18.79 -12.98
N ARG A 200 -9.64 19.71 -12.06
CA ARG A 200 -9.06 21.07 -12.00
C ARG A 200 -7.77 21.11 -11.19
N THR A 201 -7.32 19.97 -10.66
CA THR A 201 -6.09 19.84 -9.88
C THR A 201 -5.06 19.03 -10.65
N ASP A 202 -3.83 18.99 -10.16
CA ASP A 202 -2.76 18.17 -10.73
C ASP A 202 -2.74 16.72 -10.19
N TYR A 203 -3.60 16.38 -9.24
CA TYR A 203 -3.61 15.06 -8.60
C TYR A 203 -3.88 13.90 -9.55
N PRO A 204 -4.79 13.98 -10.54
CA PRO A 204 -4.95 12.92 -11.53
C PRO A 204 -3.63 12.58 -12.26
N LYS A 205 -2.86 13.61 -12.64
CA LYS A 205 -1.53 13.43 -13.23
C LYS A 205 -0.54 12.84 -12.24
N LYS A 206 -0.52 13.32 -11.00
CA LYS A 206 0.40 12.81 -9.96
C LYS A 206 0.20 11.32 -9.69
N VAL A 207 -1.04 10.85 -9.57
CA VAL A 207 -1.31 9.42 -9.33
C VAL A 207 -1.03 8.56 -10.56
N TYR A 208 -1.22 9.10 -11.77
CA TYR A 208 -0.82 8.43 -13.00
C TYR A 208 0.71 8.22 -13.05
N GLU A 209 1.48 9.29 -12.80
CA GLU A 209 2.95 9.20 -12.75
C GLU A 209 3.42 8.27 -11.61
N PHE A 210 2.73 8.28 -10.47
CA PHE A 210 3.01 7.33 -9.40
C PHE A 210 2.81 5.88 -9.87
N GLY A 211 1.73 5.58 -10.60
CA GLY A 211 1.52 4.25 -11.19
C GLY A 211 2.61 3.85 -12.17
N LYS A 212 3.13 4.80 -12.95
CA LYS A 212 4.24 4.58 -13.90
C LYS A 212 5.60 4.43 -13.22
N SER A 213 5.78 4.95 -12.01
CA SER A 213 7.05 4.92 -11.28
C SER A 213 7.26 3.63 -10.48
N LEU A 214 6.24 2.78 -10.39
CA LEU A 214 6.31 1.52 -9.66
C LEU A 214 7.15 0.48 -10.42
#